data_4cd6598a09c32ed60df443d9adfeee8d
#
_entry.id   4cd6598a09c32ed60df443d9adfeee8d
#
_cell.length_a   1.000
_cell.length_b   1.000
_cell.length_c   1.000
_cell.angle_alpha   90.00
_cell.angle_beta   90.00
_cell.angle_gamma   90.00
#
_symmetry.space_group_name_H-M   'P 1'
#
loop_
_entity.id
_entity.type
_entity.pdbx_description
1 polymer ?
#
loop_
_entity_poly.entity_id
_entity_poly.type
_entity_poly.pdbx_seq_one_letter_code
_entity_poly.pdbx_strand_id
1 'polypeptide(L)'
;MKIIVKRAKGKNAARTRRHTRLRKKVTGTQQRPRLVVNRSARHVFVQLVDDTTSHTVASASTMEADLRGLDGDKSTKARRVGELIAERAKAAGVDSVVFDRGGNRYAGRVAAIAEGAREGGLLL
;
A
#
# COMPACT_ATOMS: atom_id res chain seq x y z
N MET A 1 -18.28 20.55 -13.92
CA MET A 1 -17.82 21.50 -12.89
C MET A 1 -16.30 21.57 -12.90
N LYS A 2 -15.76 22.75 -13.08
CA LYS A 2 -14.31 22.94 -13.17
C LYS A 2 -13.76 23.12 -11.76
N ILE A 3 -13.01 22.14 -11.28
CA ILE A 3 -12.33 22.25 -10.00
C ILE A 3 -11.00 22.99 -10.23
N ILE A 4 -10.91 24.18 -9.68
CA ILE A 4 -9.64 24.91 -9.70
C ILE A 4 -8.85 24.46 -8.48
N VAL A 5 -7.85 23.62 -8.70
CA VAL A 5 -6.94 23.21 -7.66
C VAL A 5 -5.76 24.16 -7.68
N LYS A 6 -5.65 25.00 -6.64
CA LYS A 6 -4.44 25.78 -6.45
C LYS A 6 -3.28 24.83 -6.24
N ARG A 7 -2.19 25.06 -6.97
CA ARG A 7 -0.99 24.26 -6.85
C ARG A 7 -0.42 24.46 -5.45
N ALA A 8 -0.68 23.50 -4.55
CA ALA A 8 -0.11 23.55 -3.22
C ALA A 8 1.40 23.29 -3.31
N LYS A 9 2.15 24.00 -2.46
CA LYS A 9 3.60 23.81 -2.35
C LYS A 9 3.89 22.88 -1.18
N GLY A 10 4.97 22.13 -1.26
CA GLY A 10 5.45 21.29 -0.19
C GLY A 10 5.46 19.79 -0.48
N LYS A 11 5.96 19.04 0.48
CA LYS A 11 6.21 17.61 0.37
C LYS A 11 4.93 16.79 0.15
N ASN A 12 3.87 17.10 0.88
CA ASN A 12 2.60 16.39 0.76
C ASN A 12 1.91 16.67 -0.57
N ALA A 13 1.99 17.91 -1.05
CA ALA A 13 1.43 18.29 -2.34
C ALA A 13 2.14 17.57 -3.49
N ALA A 14 3.46 17.47 -3.43
CA ALA A 14 4.26 16.75 -4.42
C ALA A 14 3.90 15.26 -4.43
N ARG A 15 3.71 14.64 -3.28
CA ARG A 15 3.27 13.25 -3.15
C ARG A 15 1.89 13.04 -3.76
N THR A 16 0.96 13.94 -3.48
CA THR A 16 -0.40 13.89 -4.03
C THR A 16 -0.38 13.95 -5.56
N ARG A 17 0.43 14.84 -6.13
CA ARG A 17 0.57 14.93 -7.59
C ARG A 17 1.14 13.64 -8.19
N ARG A 18 2.16 13.05 -7.56
CA ARG A 18 2.74 11.77 -8.01
C ARG A 18 1.71 10.65 -7.94
N HIS A 19 0.94 10.57 -6.85
CA HIS A 19 -0.10 9.57 -6.69
C HIS A 19 -1.22 9.73 -7.73
N THR A 20 -1.67 10.95 -7.98
CA THR A 20 -2.67 11.24 -9.01
C THR A 20 -2.19 10.79 -10.38
N ARG A 21 -0.93 11.06 -10.71
CA ARG A 21 -0.31 10.65 -11.97
C ARG A 21 -0.25 9.13 -12.10
N LEU A 22 0.14 8.46 -11.02
CA LEU A 22 0.23 7.00 -10.97
C LEU A 22 -1.14 6.35 -11.12
N ARG A 23 -2.17 6.91 -10.47
CA ARG A 23 -3.55 6.39 -10.49
C ARG A 23 -4.19 6.39 -11.87
N LYS A 24 -3.68 7.17 -12.80
CA LYS A 24 -4.13 7.11 -14.21
C LYS A 24 -3.75 5.79 -14.88
N LYS A 25 -2.71 5.11 -14.38
CA LYS A 25 -2.17 3.87 -14.94
C LYS A 25 -2.46 2.64 -14.07
N VAL A 26 -2.84 2.84 -12.81
CA VAL A 26 -2.99 1.77 -11.83
C VAL A 26 -4.45 1.66 -11.41
N THR A 27 -5.07 0.55 -11.76
CA THR A 27 -6.46 0.23 -11.38
C THR A 27 -6.51 -1.21 -10.88
N GLY A 28 -7.14 -1.42 -9.74
CA GLY A 28 -7.36 -2.75 -9.17
C GLY A 28 -8.66 -3.38 -9.66
N THR A 29 -8.64 -4.70 -9.83
CA THR A 29 -9.82 -5.50 -10.18
C THR A 29 -10.04 -6.58 -9.13
N GLN A 30 -11.10 -7.36 -9.26
CA GLN A 30 -11.36 -8.48 -8.36
C GLN A 30 -10.25 -9.54 -8.45
N GLN A 31 -9.76 -9.83 -9.64
CA GLN A 31 -8.72 -10.83 -9.87
C GLN A 31 -7.33 -10.30 -9.50
N ARG A 32 -7.14 -9.01 -9.63
CA ARG A 32 -5.86 -8.36 -9.36
C ARG A 32 -6.10 -7.02 -8.63
N PRO A 33 -6.42 -7.08 -7.33
CA PRO A 33 -6.68 -5.87 -6.55
C PRO A 33 -5.47 -4.94 -6.48
N ARG A 34 -5.74 -3.69 -6.19
CA ARG A 34 -4.70 -2.68 -6.00
C ARG A 34 -4.20 -2.71 -4.56
N LEU A 35 -2.91 -3.00 -4.38
CA LEU A 35 -2.26 -2.92 -3.07
C LEU A 35 -1.80 -1.49 -2.85
N VAL A 36 -2.53 -0.75 -2.04
CA VAL A 36 -2.26 0.66 -1.72
C VAL A 36 -1.42 0.75 -0.48
N VAL A 37 -0.31 1.48 -0.56
CA VAL A 37 0.55 1.75 0.59
C VAL A 37 0.33 3.19 1.06
N ASN A 38 -0.10 3.33 2.31
CA ASN A 38 -0.21 4.61 2.99
C ASN A 38 0.88 4.68 4.06
N ARG A 39 1.66 5.74 4.03
CA ARG A 39 2.80 5.93 4.94
C ARG A 39 2.65 7.22 5.72
N SER A 40 2.78 7.12 7.04
CA SER A 40 2.94 8.27 7.92
C SER A 40 4.33 8.25 8.56
N ALA A 41 4.64 9.25 9.39
CA ALA A 41 5.93 9.31 10.08
C ALA A 41 6.20 8.09 10.97
N ARG A 42 5.16 7.54 11.61
CA ARG A 42 5.28 6.45 12.59
C ARG A 42 4.82 5.10 12.08
N HIS A 43 3.88 5.07 11.15
CA HIS A 43 3.21 3.84 10.75
C HIS A 43 3.10 3.72 9.24
N VAL A 44 2.96 2.48 8.79
CA VAL A 44 2.53 2.15 7.43
C VAL A 44 1.22 1.37 7.51
N PHE A 45 0.38 1.58 6.52
CA PHE A 45 -0.93 0.96 6.42
C PHE A 45 -1.14 0.55 4.97
N VAL A 46 -1.55 -0.68 4.74
CA VAL A 46 -1.79 -1.19 3.39
C VAL A 46 -3.22 -1.69 3.25
N GLN A 47 -3.77 -1.53 2.06
CA GLN A 47 -5.11 -2.01 1.71
C GLN A 47 -5.08 -2.70 0.35
N LEU A 48 -5.83 -3.79 0.23
CA LEU A 48 -6.14 -4.39 -1.04
C LEU A 48 -7.51 -3.89 -1.49
N VAL A 49 -7.56 -3.17 -2.59
CA VAL A 49 -8.78 -2.52 -3.06
C VAL A 49 -9.18 -3.05 -4.42
N ASP A 50 -10.45 -3.46 -4.54
CA ASP A 50 -11.10 -3.70 -5.81
C ASP A 50 -11.77 -2.39 -6.25
N ASP A 51 -11.18 -1.72 -7.23
CA ASP A 51 -11.67 -0.43 -7.70
C ASP A 51 -12.97 -0.54 -8.48
N THR A 52 -13.31 -1.72 -8.98
CA THR A 52 -14.57 -1.92 -9.72
C THR A 52 -15.79 -1.82 -8.82
N THR A 53 -15.65 -2.23 -7.56
CA THR A 53 -16.73 -2.20 -6.56
C THR A 53 -16.44 -1.25 -5.40
N SER A 54 -15.29 -0.59 -5.40
CA SER A 54 -14.81 0.26 -4.31
C SER A 54 -14.76 -0.49 -2.98
N HIS A 55 -14.39 -1.77 -3.03
CA HIS A 55 -14.36 -2.66 -1.87
C HIS A 55 -12.93 -2.94 -1.43
N THR A 56 -12.68 -2.81 -0.11
CA THR A 56 -11.41 -3.20 0.50
C THR A 56 -11.46 -4.70 0.84
N VAL A 57 -10.67 -5.49 0.15
CA VAL A 57 -10.62 -6.96 0.31
C VAL A 57 -9.90 -7.36 1.58
N ALA A 58 -8.79 -6.71 1.88
CA ALA A 58 -7.97 -6.98 3.05
C ALA A 58 -7.14 -5.75 3.42
N SER A 59 -6.68 -5.68 4.66
CA SER A 59 -5.81 -4.59 5.12
C SER A 59 -4.81 -5.11 6.15
N ALA A 60 -3.73 -4.36 6.36
CA ALA A 60 -2.75 -4.60 7.40
C ALA A 60 -2.06 -3.29 7.78
N SER A 61 -1.62 -3.19 9.03
CA SER A 61 -1.00 -1.96 9.55
C SER A 61 0.01 -2.28 10.65
N THR A 62 1.03 -1.43 10.78
CA THR A 62 1.96 -1.49 11.91
C THR A 62 1.29 -1.09 13.23
N MET A 63 0.08 -0.54 13.19
CA MET A 63 -0.70 -0.23 14.41
C MET A 63 -1.36 -1.45 15.04
N GLU A 64 -1.40 -2.60 14.36
CA GLU A 64 -1.97 -3.82 14.93
C GLU A 64 -1.16 -4.28 16.14
N ALA A 65 -1.83 -4.86 17.12
CA ALA A 65 -1.24 -5.22 18.41
C ALA A 65 0.02 -6.10 18.27
N ASP A 66 -0.03 -7.08 17.39
CA ASP A 66 1.09 -7.99 17.13
C ASP A 66 2.33 -7.30 16.56
N LEU A 67 2.13 -6.23 15.82
CA LEU A 67 3.20 -5.48 15.18
C LEU A 67 3.71 -4.31 16.02
N ARG A 68 2.86 -3.75 16.88
CA ARG A 68 3.26 -2.65 17.78
C ARG A 68 4.31 -3.07 18.78
N GLY A 69 4.22 -4.30 19.27
CA GLY A 69 5.15 -4.86 20.23
C GLY A 69 6.38 -5.51 19.61
N LEU A 70 6.48 -5.56 18.27
CA LEU A 70 7.59 -6.19 17.59
C LEU A 70 8.85 -5.34 17.70
N ASP A 71 9.96 -5.96 18.10
CA ASP A 71 11.26 -5.30 18.10
C ASP A 71 11.78 -5.17 16.67
N GLY A 72 12.42 -4.04 16.41
CA GLY A 72 12.99 -3.77 15.11
C GLY A 72 12.74 -2.35 14.65
N ASP A 73 13.39 -1.97 13.55
CA ASP A 73 13.22 -0.66 12.95
C ASP A 73 11.93 -0.58 12.11
N LYS A 74 11.67 0.59 11.55
CA LYS A 74 10.47 0.83 10.75
C LYS A 74 10.43 -0.05 9.49
N SER A 75 11.58 -0.34 8.89
CA SER A 75 11.66 -1.18 7.70
C SER A 75 11.36 -2.65 8.02
N THR A 76 11.83 -3.16 9.15
CA THR A 76 11.51 -4.51 9.62
C THR A 76 10.01 -4.67 9.86
N LYS A 77 9.38 -3.69 10.51
CA LYS A 77 7.94 -3.70 10.74
C LYS A 77 7.15 -3.61 9.44
N ALA A 78 7.61 -2.79 8.50
CA ALA A 78 6.99 -2.66 7.18
C ALA A 78 7.07 -3.97 6.39
N ARG A 79 8.19 -4.66 6.45
CA ARG A 79 8.34 -5.98 5.83
C ARG A 79 7.34 -6.99 6.42
N ARG A 80 7.14 -6.96 7.73
CA ARG A 80 6.17 -7.82 8.40
C ARG A 80 4.74 -7.48 7.96
N VAL A 81 4.42 -6.21 7.75
CA VAL A 81 3.14 -5.79 7.18
C VAL A 81 2.94 -6.39 5.79
N GLY A 82 3.98 -6.38 4.96
CA GLY A 82 3.95 -7.00 3.63
C GLY A 82 3.66 -8.49 3.70
N GLU A 83 4.33 -9.22 4.59
CA GLU A 83 4.08 -10.64 4.81
C GLU A 83 2.64 -10.90 5.27
N LEU A 84 2.14 -10.06 6.19
CA LEU A 84 0.80 -10.19 6.73
C LEU A 84 -0.27 -9.93 5.67
N ILE A 85 -0.10 -8.91 4.83
CA ILE A 85 -1.06 -8.65 3.76
C ILE A 85 -1.06 -9.77 2.71
N ALA A 86 0.10 -10.38 2.45
CA ALA A 86 0.19 -11.54 1.57
C ALA A 86 -0.61 -12.72 2.12
N GLU A 87 -0.49 -12.99 3.40
CA GLU A 87 -1.23 -14.03 4.09
C GLU A 87 -2.75 -13.79 4.00
N ARG A 88 -3.17 -12.56 4.28
CA ARG A 88 -4.59 -12.18 4.23
C ARG A 88 -5.14 -12.18 2.82
N ALA A 89 -4.33 -11.82 1.83
CA ALA A 89 -4.71 -11.88 0.43
C ALA A 89 -4.95 -13.32 -0.03
N LYS A 90 -4.08 -14.23 0.34
CA LYS A 90 -4.23 -15.65 0.02
C LYS A 90 -5.48 -16.23 0.67
N ALA A 91 -5.76 -15.87 1.91
CA ALA A 91 -6.98 -16.28 2.61
C ALA A 91 -8.24 -15.78 1.89
N ALA A 92 -8.16 -14.65 1.19
CA ALA A 92 -9.24 -14.09 0.38
C ALA A 92 -9.24 -14.60 -1.08
N GLY A 93 -8.33 -15.53 -1.42
CA GLY A 93 -8.23 -16.08 -2.77
C GLY A 93 -7.49 -15.20 -3.77
N VAL A 94 -6.68 -14.26 -3.31
CA VAL A 94 -5.92 -13.33 -4.16
C VAL A 94 -4.46 -13.77 -4.26
N ASP A 95 -3.97 -13.99 -5.48
CA ASP A 95 -2.59 -14.40 -5.75
C ASP A 95 -1.73 -13.29 -6.34
N SER A 96 -2.32 -12.33 -7.02
CA SER A 96 -1.59 -11.23 -7.64
C SER A 96 -2.26 -9.89 -7.37
N VAL A 97 -1.45 -8.84 -7.31
CA VAL A 97 -1.90 -7.49 -7.00
C VAL A 97 -1.19 -6.48 -7.91
N VAL A 98 -1.82 -5.31 -8.07
CA VAL A 98 -1.19 -4.16 -8.69
C VAL A 98 -0.65 -3.28 -7.57
N PHE A 99 0.64 -2.99 -7.57
CA PHE A 99 1.27 -2.24 -6.49
C PHE A 99 1.11 -0.73 -6.70
N ASP A 100 0.47 -0.07 -5.73
CA ASP A 100 0.29 1.39 -5.71
C ASP A 100 1.08 1.98 -4.54
N ARG A 101 2.16 2.67 -4.85
CA ARG A 101 3.07 3.27 -3.86
C ARG A 101 2.45 4.45 -3.11
N GLY A 102 1.26 4.91 -3.48
CA GLY A 102 0.64 6.08 -2.86
C GLY A 102 1.40 7.38 -3.12
N GLY A 103 2.14 7.49 -4.23
CA GLY A 103 2.98 8.63 -4.54
C GLY A 103 4.30 8.69 -3.79
N ASN A 104 4.62 7.67 -3.00
CA ASN A 104 5.90 7.53 -2.29
C ASN A 104 6.97 6.92 -3.20
N ARG A 105 8.24 7.15 -2.88
CA ARG A 105 9.36 6.52 -3.60
C ARG A 105 9.39 5.02 -3.28
N TYR A 106 9.81 4.23 -4.26
CA TYR A 106 10.06 2.80 -4.05
C TYR A 106 11.41 2.62 -3.35
N ALA A 107 11.41 2.89 -2.04
CA ALA A 107 12.59 2.82 -1.19
C ALA A 107 12.16 2.68 0.27
N GLY A 108 13.07 2.27 1.14
CA GLY A 108 12.84 2.18 2.57
C GLY A 108 11.65 1.30 2.93
N ARG A 109 10.71 1.82 3.70
CA ARG A 109 9.53 1.09 4.15
C ARG A 109 8.63 0.60 3.02
N VAL A 110 8.49 1.38 1.96
CA VAL A 110 7.65 1.01 0.81
C VAL A 110 8.24 -0.21 0.10
N ALA A 111 9.55 -0.21 -0.15
CA ALA A 111 10.25 -1.36 -0.73
C ALA A 111 10.18 -2.58 0.19
N ALA A 112 10.30 -2.38 1.50
CA ALA A 112 10.22 -3.46 2.49
C ALA A 112 8.85 -4.16 2.46
N ILE A 113 7.75 -3.39 2.33
CA ILE A 113 6.41 -3.94 2.18
C ILE A 113 6.32 -4.80 0.92
N ALA A 114 6.81 -4.31 -0.20
CA ALA A 114 6.79 -5.05 -1.47
C ALA A 114 7.58 -6.35 -1.38
N GLU A 115 8.77 -6.31 -0.77
CA GLU A 115 9.60 -7.51 -0.56
C GLU A 115 8.91 -8.51 0.36
N GLY A 116 8.31 -8.06 1.46
CA GLY A 116 7.57 -8.92 2.37
C GLY A 116 6.37 -9.58 1.68
N ALA A 117 5.64 -8.83 0.87
CA ALA A 117 4.52 -9.36 0.10
C ALA A 117 4.97 -10.41 -0.92
N ARG A 118 6.08 -10.17 -1.62
CA ARG A 118 6.65 -11.15 -2.56
C ARG A 118 7.09 -12.42 -1.86
N GLU A 119 7.77 -12.31 -0.72
CA GLU A 119 8.16 -13.46 0.10
C GLU A 119 6.96 -14.26 0.60
N GLY A 120 5.86 -13.57 0.88
CA GLY A 120 4.59 -14.21 1.23
C GLY A 120 3.89 -14.87 0.04
N GLY A 121 4.42 -14.73 -1.16
CA GLY A 121 3.91 -15.39 -2.36
C GLY A 121 2.97 -14.56 -3.24
N LEU A 122 2.83 -13.25 -2.99
CA LEU A 122 2.07 -12.38 -3.87
C LEU A 122 2.87 -12.01 -5.12
N LEU A 123 2.22 -12.04 -6.25
CA LEU A 123 2.74 -11.52 -7.51
C LEU A 123 2.41 -10.02 -7.60
N LEU A 124 3.43 -9.22 -7.68
CA LEU A 124 3.30 -7.77 -7.76
C LEU A 124 3.46 -7.26 -9.18
#